data_f52663e044c008e758ce7da7b3684ffa
#
_entry.id   f52663e044c008e758ce7da7b3684ffa
#
_cell.length_a   1.000
_cell.length_b   1.000
_cell.length_c   1.000
_cell.angle_alpha   90.00
_cell.angle_beta   90.00
_cell.angle_gamma   90.00
#
_symmetry.space_group_name_H-M   'P 1'
#
loop_
_entity.id
_entity.type
_entity.pdbx_description
1 polymer ?
#
loop_
_entity_poly.entity_id
_entity_poly.type
_entity_poly.pdbx_seq_one_letter_code
_entity_poly.pdbx_strand_id
1 'polypeptide(L)'
;MSGSKSKQKYTAGALFAGIGGFCKGFEGHSIETKWACEWDDHACATYEANFPKTKLFPRDVRSLKASDLEPVDVLHAGFPCQSFSQAGNRSGFEDERGKTFFEIIRLLTEWGSARPSVLVLENSPFLRDGNGGEWFLQVQSAIRRAGYWFADGNAQVLSTHDYTPLPQQRPRLFLVAFSTDQFWDGAMRWPARIASIEKRLEDYVDFDGLVDESYYLDRDNKYYRMIDGLRSEDHEIYQLRKYIVRPKVKGICPTLTANMGKGGHNVPFIFSPRGLRKLTEFECARLQGFDDIFEFPDEVPRHARYTQIGNSVAPPIAERIGQAITEKLKDRENGSDEQAGDRPKISRG
;
A
#
# COMPACT_ATOMS: atom_id res chain seq x y z
N MET A 1 18.71 -18.30 -18.10
CA MET A 1 19.57 -17.10 -17.86
C MET A 1 19.56 -16.83 -16.37
N SER A 2 20.67 -17.06 -15.66
CA SER A 2 20.78 -16.83 -14.23
C SER A 2 20.85 -15.33 -13.97
N GLY A 3 19.73 -14.74 -13.58
CA GLY A 3 19.72 -13.38 -13.08
C GLY A 3 20.55 -13.32 -11.80
N SER A 4 21.67 -12.62 -11.83
CA SER A 4 22.43 -12.24 -10.66
C SER A 4 21.47 -11.52 -9.71
N LYS A 5 21.07 -12.15 -8.60
CA LYS A 5 20.39 -11.46 -7.51
C LYS A 5 21.31 -10.33 -7.07
N SER A 6 20.95 -9.08 -7.33
CA SER A 6 21.69 -7.94 -6.82
C SER A 6 21.77 -8.09 -5.30
N LYS A 7 22.97 -8.00 -4.74
CA LYS A 7 23.18 -8.09 -3.30
C LYS A 7 22.37 -6.99 -2.64
N GLN A 8 21.44 -7.33 -1.75
CA GLN A 8 20.65 -6.37 -0.99
C GLN A 8 21.60 -5.41 -0.27
N LYS A 9 21.45 -4.12 -0.53
CA LYS A 9 22.40 -3.11 -0.06
C LYS A 9 21.82 -2.23 1.05
N TYR A 10 20.51 -2.01 1.03
CA TYR A 10 19.80 -1.16 1.98
C TYR A 10 18.82 -1.98 2.82
N THR A 11 18.50 -1.46 3.98
CA THR A 11 17.62 -2.11 4.95
C THR A 11 16.33 -1.32 5.16
N ALA A 12 15.23 -2.02 5.44
CA ALA A 12 13.96 -1.39 5.75
C ALA A 12 13.32 -1.94 7.03
N GLY A 13 12.55 -1.07 7.68
CA GLY A 13 11.62 -1.43 8.73
C GLY A 13 10.19 -1.11 8.30
N ALA A 14 9.24 -1.95 8.68
CA ALA A 14 7.84 -1.85 8.32
C ALA A 14 6.97 -1.59 9.55
N LEU A 15 6.21 -0.52 9.58
CA LEU A 15 5.14 -0.29 10.54
C LEU A 15 3.79 -0.47 9.84
N PHE A 16 2.81 -1.04 10.56
CA PHE A 16 1.50 -1.39 9.98
C PHE A 16 1.66 -2.25 8.73
N ALA A 17 2.48 -3.30 8.86
CA ALA A 17 2.98 -4.06 7.73
C ALA A 17 1.88 -4.77 6.92
N GLY A 18 0.73 -5.06 7.55
CA GLY A 18 -0.33 -5.84 6.93
C GLY A 18 0.21 -7.19 6.45
N ILE A 19 -0.07 -7.52 5.20
CA ILE A 19 0.46 -8.73 4.55
C ILE A 19 1.74 -8.47 3.73
N GLY A 20 2.44 -7.37 3.99
CA GLY A 20 3.77 -7.14 3.42
C GLY A 20 3.80 -6.55 2.01
N GLY A 21 2.78 -5.79 1.57
CA GLY A 21 2.75 -5.23 0.22
C GLY A 21 3.95 -4.32 -0.11
N PHE A 22 4.39 -3.47 0.82
CA PHE A 22 5.63 -2.71 0.67
C PHE A 22 6.86 -3.61 0.67
N CYS A 23 6.93 -4.54 1.62
CA CYS A 23 8.07 -5.45 1.77
C CYS A 23 8.31 -6.24 0.47
N LYS A 24 7.23 -6.79 -0.11
CA LYS A 24 7.29 -7.53 -1.38
C LYS A 24 7.79 -6.67 -2.54
N GLY A 25 7.32 -5.43 -2.64
CA GLY A 25 7.77 -4.51 -3.69
C GLY A 25 9.22 -4.07 -3.51
N PHE A 26 9.70 -3.88 -2.29
CA PHE A 26 11.07 -3.44 -2.01
C PHE A 26 12.12 -4.53 -2.24
N GLU A 27 11.77 -5.81 -2.06
CA GLU A 27 12.68 -6.95 -2.28
C GLU A 27 13.32 -6.95 -3.68
N GLY A 28 12.60 -6.47 -4.70
CA GLY A 28 13.10 -6.37 -6.08
C GLY A 28 14.23 -5.33 -6.29
N HIS A 29 14.45 -4.40 -5.34
CA HIS A 29 15.29 -3.21 -5.51
C HIS A 29 16.39 -3.03 -4.47
N SER A 30 17.00 -4.11 -4.03
CA SER A 30 18.14 -4.09 -3.10
C SER A 30 17.81 -3.48 -1.72
N ILE A 31 16.53 -3.47 -1.33
CA ILE A 31 16.06 -3.08 0.00
C ILE A 31 15.53 -4.33 0.71
N GLU A 32 16.15 -4.68 1.82
CA GLU A 32 15.77 -5.86 2.63
C GLU A 32 14.98 -5.41 3.86
N THR A 33 13.77 -5.93 4.06
CA THR A 33 13.02 -5.68 5.29
C THR A 33 13.59 -6.51 6.43
N LYS A 34 14.17 -5.85 7.44
CA LYS A 34 14.77 -6.48 8.61
C LYS A 34 13.73 -6.82 9.67
N TRP A 35 12.76 -5.93 9.87
CA TRP A 35 11.70 -6.12 10.83
C TRP A 35 10.40 -5.49 10.36
N ALA A 36 9.30 -6.01 10.88
CA ALA A 36 7.95 -5.55 10.62
C ALA A 36 7.13 -5.51 11.93
N CYS A 37 6.20 -4.58 12.04
CA CYS A 37 5.22 -4.51 13.11
C CYS A 37 3.81 -4.54 12.53
N GLU A 38 3.02 -5.48 13.03
CA GLU A 38 1.61 -5.65 12.72
C GLU A 38 0.88 -6.16 13.97
N TRP A 39 -0.36 -5.80 14.17
CA TRP A 39 -1.12 -6.15 15.37
C TRP A 39 -2.28 -7.12 15.12
N ASP A 40 -2.74 -7.22 13.85
CA ASP A 40 -3.82 -8.13 13.47
C ASP A 40 -3.28 -9.56 13.34
N ASP A 41 -3.78 -10.48 14.16
CA ASP A 41 -3.28 -11.86 14.23
C ASP A 41 -3.34 -12.58 12.87
N HIS A 42 -4.41 -12.37 12.09
CA HIS A 42 -4.52 -12.98 10.77
C HIS A 42 -3.54 -12.37 9.77
N ALA A 43 -3.29 -11.06 9.86
CA ALA A 43 -2.28 -10.42 9.01
C ALA A 43 -0.89 -10.87 9.41
N CYS A 44 -0.59 -11.02 10.70
CA CYS A 44 0.65 -11.58 11.21
C CYS A 44 0.90 -12.99 10.65
N ALA A 45 -0.08 -13.89 10.73
CA ALA A 45 0.04 -15.25 10.19
C ALA A 45 0.35 -15.24 8.68
N THR A 46 -0.37 -14.42 7.90
CA THR A 46 -0.10 -14.27 6.47
C THR A 46 1.28 -13.66 6.21
N TYR A 47 1.69 -12.68 7.02
CA TYR A 47 3.02 -12.05 6.88
C TYR A 47 4.14 -13.06 7.14
N GLU A 48 4.09 -13.81 8.23
CA GLU A 48 5.10 -14.80 8.61
C GLU A 48 5.25 -15.92 7.56
N ALA A 49 4.14 -16.39 6.99
CA ALA A 49 4.17 -17.39 5.92
C ALA A 49 4.95 -16.90 4.68
N ASN A 50 4.85 -15.61 4.34
CA ASN A 50 5.46 -15.05 3.14
C ASN A 50 6.83 -14.40 3.37
N PHE A 51 7.15 -13.99 4.59
CA PHE A 51 8.39 -13.30 4.97
C PHE A 51 9.10 -13.96 6.15
N PRO A 52 9.46 -15.26 6.07
CA PRO A 52 10.00 -16.02 7.21
C PRO A 52 11.37 -15.53 7.71
N LYS A 53 12.06 -14.68 6.96
CA LYS A 53 13.35 -14.09 7.33
C LYS A 53 13.23 -12.74 8.03
N THR A 54 12.06 -12.09 7.97
CA THR A 54 11.80 -10.80 8.58
C THR A 54 11.39 -10.99 10.03
N LYS A 55 12.02 -10.27 10.95
CA LYS A 55 11.60 -10.30 12.36
C LYS A 55 10.26 -9.60 12.51
N LEU A 56 9.18 -10.35 12.74
CA LEU A 56 7.87 -9.79 13.02
C LEU A 56 7.72 -9.43 14.50
N PHE A 57 7.13 -8.27 14.76
CA PHE A 57 6.63 -7.84 16.08
C PHE A 57 5.09 -7.86 16.02
N PRO A 58 4.43 -8.96 16.45
CA PRO A 58 2.97 -9.10 16.40
C PRO A 58 2.33 -8.34 17.57
N ARG A 59 2.35 -7.01 17.50
CA ARG A 59 1.86 -6.13 18.56
C ARG A 59 1.51 -4.74 18.05
N ASP A 60 0.79 -4.01 18.91
CA ASP A 60 0.46 -2.61 18.63
C ASP A 60 1.73 -1.74 18.62
N VAL A 61 1.84 -0.86 17.62
CA VAL A 61 2.96 0.08 17.46
C VAL A 61 3.17 0.97 18.70
N ARG A 62 2.11 1.25 19.47
CA ARG A 62 2.17 2.01 20.72
C ARG A 62 3.03 1.35 21.80
N SER A 63 3.19 0.04 21.73
CA SER A 63 4.03 -0.74 22.65
C SER A 63 5.49 -0.85 22.22
N LEU A 64 5.84 -0.44 20.98
CA LEU A 64 7.21 -0.45 20.48
C LEU A 64 8.02 0.71 21.04
N LYS A 65 9.31 0.45 21.27
CA LYS A 65 10.32 1.47 21.53
C LYS A 65 11.35 1.43 20.42
N ALA A 66 11.95 2.56 20.08
CA ALA A 66 13.01 2.61 19.08
C ALA A 66 14.20 1.71 19.43
N SER A 67 14.47 1.51 20.74
CA SER A 67 15.52 0.60 21.25
C SER A 67 15.25 -0.88 20.99
N ASP A 68 14.01 -1.28 20.70
CA ASP A 68 13.64 -2.67 20.40
C ASP A 68 13.92 -3.02 18.93
N LEU A 69 14.16 -2.01 18.10
CA LEU A 69 14.22 -2.08 16.65
C LEU A 69 15.64 -1.90 16.14
N GLU A 70 16.05 -2.79 15.24
CA GLU A 70 17.31 -2.65 14.53
C GLU A 70 17.28 -1.36 13.68
N PRO A 71 18.36 -0.51 13.68
CA PRO A 71 18.44 0.63 12.80
C PRO A 71 18.36 0.22 11.32
N VAL A 72 17.64 1.00 10.53
CA VAL A 72 17.39 0.74 9.11
C VAL A 72 17.56 2.01 8.28
N ASP A 73 17.82 1.84 6.98
CA ASP A 73 17.94 2.96 6.04
C ASP A 73 16.57 3.57 5.68
N VAL A 74 15.54 2.72 5.55
CA VAL A 74 14.21 3.11 5.11
C VAL A 74 13.17 2.67 6.14
N LEU A 75 12.33 3.58 6.59
CA LEU A 75 11.11 3.25 7.34
C LEU A 75 9.91 3.42 6.43
N HIS A 76 9.09 2.39 6.29
CA HIS A 76 7.83 2.53 5.58
C HIS A 76 6.62 2.20 6.45
N ALA A 77 5.50 2.86 6.17
CA ALA A 77 4.27 2.68 6.91
C ALA A 77 3.03 3.00 6.08
N GLY A 78 2.12 2.03 5.97
CA GLY A 78 0.75 2.24 5.51
C GLY A 78 -0.16 2.45 6.71
N PHE A 79 -0.16 3.64 7.33
CA PHE A 79 -0.91 3.86 8.55
C PHE A 79 -2.43 3.92 8.31
N PRO A 80 -3.27 3.55 9.30
CA PRO A 80 -4.71 3.41 9.10
C PRO A 80 -5.37 4.65 8.50
N CYS A 81 -6.02 4.48 7.33
CA CYS A 81 -6.70 5.56 6.60
C CYS A 81 -8.18 5.73 6.98
N GLN A 82 -8.71 4.91 7.89
CA GLN A 82 -10.15 4.88 8.19
C GLN A 82 -10.66 6.22 8.74
N SER A 83 -9.81 6.95 9.47
CA SER A 83 -10.11 8.29 9.98
C SER A 83 -10.02 9.38 8.89
N PHE A 84 -9.33 9.11 7.78
CA PHE A 84 -9.06 10.03 6.68
C PHE A 84 -9.74 9.63 5.36
N SER A 85 -10.56 8.58 5.32
CA SER A 85 -11.17 8.12 4.07
C SER A 85 -12.64 8.52 3.94
N GLN A 86 -13.13 8.64 2.70
CA GLN A 86 -14.54 8.90 2.43
C GLN A 86 -15.48 7.80 2.97
N ALA A 87 -14.97 6.58 3.13
CA ALA A 87 -15.71 5.45 3.67
C ALA A 87 -15.62 5.34 5.20
N GLY A 88 -14.78 6.14 5.85
CA GLY A 88 -14.56 6.16 7.30
C GLY A 88 -15.31 7.30 8.00
N ASN A 89 -15.00 7.50 9.29
CA ASN A 89 -15.68 8.46 10.17
C ASN A 89 -15.33 9.94 9.90
N ARG A 90 -14.30 10.21 9.09
CA ARG A 90 -13.76 11.55 8.80
C ARG A 90 -13.35 12.36 10.04
N SER A 91 -12.99 11.69 11.13
CA SER A 91 -12.59 12.33 12.40
C SER A 91 -11.11 12.74 12.41
N GLY A 92 -10.35 12.41 11.36
CA GLY A 92 -8.94 12.77 11.24
C GLY A 92 -8.11 12.31 12.42
N PHE A 93 -7.34 13.22 13.00
CA PHE A 93 -6.49 12.97 14.17
C PHE A 93 -7.23 12.96 15.51
N GLU A 94 -8.53 13.25 15.54
CA GLU A 94 -9.35 13.07 16.74
C GLU A 94 -9.70 11.59 17.00
N ASP A 95 -9.71 10.77 15.95
CA ASP A 95 -9.89 9.33 16.06
C ASP A 95 -8.59 8.64 16.52
N GLU A 96 -8.70 7.65 17.41
CA GLU A 96 -7.55 6.88 17.91
C GLU A 96 -6.70 6.27 16.80
N ARG A 97 -7.32 5.89 15.69
CA ARG A 97 -6.63 5.37 14.51
C ARG A 97 -5.87 6.44 13.74
N GLY A 98 -6.34 7.70 13.76
CA GLY A 98 -5.61 8.84 13.21
C GLY A 98 -4.38 9.17 14.03
N LYS A 99 -4.46 8.97 15.36
CA LYS A 99 -3.34 9.19 16.29
C LYS A 99 -2.17 8.23 16.03
N THR A 100 -2.38 7.07 15.40
CA THR A 100 -1.30 6.12 15.08
C THR A 100 -0.22 6.70 14.16
N PHE A 101 -0.52 7.73 13.38
CA PHE A 101 0.51 8.49 12.66
C PHE A 101 1.55 9.11 13.62
N PHE A 102 1.11 9.63 14.76
CA PHE A 102 2.03 10.24 15.73
C PHE A 102 2.93 9.21 16.44
N GLU A 103 2.56 7.92 16.43
CA GLU A 103 3.46 6.86 16.90
C GLU A 103 4.67 6.67 15.96
N ILE A 104 4.48 6.88 14.65
CA ILE A 104 5.61 6.93 13.71
C ILE A 104 6.54 8.09 14.11
N ILE A 105 5.99 9.28 14.34
CA ILE A 105 6.76 10.47 14.73
C ILE A 105 7.45 10.27 16.09
N ARG A 106 6.81 9.60 17.05
CA ARG A 106 7.41 9.25 18.35
C ARG A 106 8.64 8.37 18.15
N LEU A 107 8.53 7.28 17.38
CA LEU A 107 9.67 6.39 17.10
C LEU A 107 10.80 7.12 16.40
N LEU A 108 10.51 7.97 15.40
CA LEU A 108 11.53 8.79 14.73
C LEU A 108 12.24 9.73 15.71
N THR A 109 11.52 10.29 16.69
CA THR A 109 12.07 11.15 17.72
C THR A 109 12.94 10.37 18.72
N GLU A 110 12.50 9.18 19.11
CA GLU A 110 13.25 8.29 20.01
C GLU A 110 14.59 7.82 19.39
N TRP A 111 14.63 7.55 18.08
CA TRP A 111 15.89 7.21 17.39
C TRP A 111 16.87 8.37 17.32
N GLY A 112 16.40 9.62 17.36
CA GLY A 112 17.26 10.80 17.29
C GLY A 112 18.13 10.79 16.02
N SER A 113 19.45 10.79 16.18
CA SER A 113 20.42 10.76 15.07
C SER A 113 20.50 9.41 14.33
N ALA A 114 20.03 8.32 14.97
CA ALA A 114 19.99 6.98 14.37
C ALA A 114 18.69 6.73 13.56
N ARG A 115 17.85 7.77 13.38
CA ARG A 115 16.60 7.63 12.59
C ARG A 115 16.87 7.20 11.15
N PRO A 116 15.92 6.47 10.52
CA PRO A 116 16.04 6.07 9.12
C PRO A 116 16.34 7.25 8.19
N SER A 117 17.15 7.00 7.16
CA SER A 117 17.51 8.00 6.14
C SER A 117 16.29 8.44 5.33
N VAL A 118 15.36 7.51 5.08
CA VAL A 118 14.18 7.73 4.25
C VAL A 118 12.94 7.29 4.99
N LEU A 119 11.91 8.11 4.97
CA LEU A 119 10.57 7.80 5.47
C LEU A 119 9.62 7.69 4.27
N VAL A 120 8.89 6.57 4.16
CA VAL A 120 7.88 6.33 3.13
C VAL A 120 6.54 6.07 3.79
N LEU A 121 5.56 6.90 3.51
CA LEU A 121 4.22 6.75 4.05
C LEU A 121 3.20 6.54 2.94
N GLU A 122 2.17 5.75 3.21
CA GLU A 122 1.03 5.57 2.31
C GLU A 122 -0.28 5.86 3.06
N ASN A 123 -1.22 6.46 2.32
CA ASN A 123 -2.57 6.67 2.82
C ASN A 123 -3.58 6.89 1.67
N SER A 124 -4.84 7.09 2.01
CA SER A 124 -5.88 7.53 1.08
C SER A 124 -5.58 8.93 0.54
N PRO A 125 -5.86 9.24 -0.75
CA PRO A 125 -5.78 10.60 -1.28
C PRO A 125 -6.55 11.63 -0.46
N PHE A 126 -7.61 11.21 0.22
CA PHE A 126 -8.43 12.07 1.06
C PHE A 126 -7.67 12.69 2.27
N LEU A 127 -6.53 12.11 2.67
CA LEU A 127 -5.65 12.73 3.66
C LEU A 127 -5.14 14.10 3.20
N ARG A 128 -4.93 14.26 1.88
CA ARG A 128 -4.43 15.52 1.30
C ARG A 128 -5.48 16.63 1.29
N ASP A 129 -6.70 16.28 0.91
CA ASP A 129 -7.75 17.26 0.64
C ASP A 129 -8.79 17.35 1.76
N GLY A 130 -8.78 16.40 2.68
CA GLY A 130 -9.73 16.31 3.78
C GLY A 130 -9.54 17.43 4.79
N ASN A 131 -10.65 17.86 5.40
CA ASN A 131 -10.69 18.98 6.33
C ASN A 131 -10.01 20.26 5.79
N GLY A 132 -10.29 20.60 4.54
CA GLY A 132 -9.68 21.76 3.90
C GLY A 132 -8.17 21.74 3.75
N GLY A 133 -7.55 20.53 3.80
CA GLY A 133 -6.10 20.34 3.73
C GLY A 133 -5.36 20.40 5.08
N GLU A 134 -6.04 20.72 6.17
CA GLU A 134 -5.42 20.85 7.51
C GLU A 134 -4.73 19.57 7.96
N TRP A 135 -5.31 18.40 7.68
CA TRP A 135 -4.68 17.12 8.03
C TRP A 135 -3.33 16.94 7.35
N PHE A 136 -3.24 17.30 6.09
CA PHE A 136 -2.00 17.22 5.33
C PHE A 136 -0.94 18.19 5.87
N LEU A 137 -1.34 19.41 6.21
CA LEU A 137 -0.44 20.39 6.85
C LEU A 137 0.11 19.91 8.19
N GLN A 138 -0.72 19.24 9.00
CA GLN A 138 -0.27 18.63 10.27
C GLN A 138 0.77 17.53 10.03
N VAL A 139 0.51 16.64 9.04
CA VAL A 139 1.47 15.59 8.65
C VAL A 139 2.78 16.20 8.17
N GLN A 140 2.74 17.18 7.27
CA GLN A 140 3.94 17.87 6.79
C GLN A 140 4.75 18.49 7.93
N SER A 141 4.05 19.22 8.82
CA SER A 141 4.68 19.87 9.97
C SER A 141 5.35 18.85 10.91
N ALA A 142 4.68 17.72 11.19
CA ALA A 142 5.22 16.69 12.05
C ALA A 142 6.46 16.01 11.45
N ILE A 143 6.43 15.69 10.15
CA ILE A 143 7.57 15.10 9.42
C ILE A 143 8.78 16.05 9.46
N ARG A 144 8.57 17.35 9.20
CA ARG A 144 9.64 18.35 9.25
C ARG A 144 10.24 18.48 10.65
N ARG A 145 9.41 18.52 11.70
CA ARG A 145 9.87 18.56 13.10
C ARG A 145 10.64 17.30 13.50
N ALA A 146 10.32 16.15 12.90
CA ALA A 146 11.09 14.92 13.11
C ALA A 146 12.44 14.91 12.38
N GLY A 147 12.84 16.01 11.71
CA GLY A 147 14.14 16.19 11.06
C GLY A 147 14.20 15.65 9.63
N TYR A 148 13.12 15.77 8.88
CA TYR A 148 13.09 15.37 7.48
C TYR A 148 12.80 16.55 6.54
N TRP A 149 13.44 16.53 5.38
CA TRP A 149 13.03 17.34 4.23
C TRP A 149 11.68 16.84 3.75
N PHE A 150 10.69 17.72 3.71
CA PHE A 150 9.38 17.43 3.15
C PHE A 150 8.72 18.71 2.62
N ALA A 151 8.38 18.69 1.35
CA ALA A 151 7.65 19.74 0.63
C ALA A 151 6.46 19.12 -0.14
N ASP A 152 5.66 19.94 -0.78
CA ASP A 152 4.49 19.45 -1.55
C ASP A 152 4.89 18.46 -2.66
N GLY A 153 6.06 18.66 -3.28
CA GLY A 153 6.62 17.74 -4.26
C GLY A 153 7.00 16.36 -3.72
N ASN A 154 7.06 16.20 -2.39
CA ASN A 154 7.33 14.93 -1.72
C ASN A 154 6.06 14.09 -1.46
N ALA A 155 4.90 14.57 -1.89
CA ALA A 155 3.64 13.87 -1.78
C ALA A 155 2.98 13.76 -3.16
N GLN A 156 2.70 12.54 -3.60
CA GLN A 156 2.06 12.29 -4.89
C GLN A 156 1.00 11.22 -4.80
N VAL A 157 -0.12 11.44 -5.51
CA VAL A 157 -1.12 10.40 -5.71
C VAL A 157 -0.71 9.54 -6.91
N LEU A 158 -0.46 8.27 -6.64
CA LEU A 158 -0.18 7.28 -7.66
C LEU A 158 -1.35 6.30 -7.75
N SER A 159 -1.89 6.09 -8.95
CA SER A 159 -2.87 5.04 -9.20
C SER A 159 -2.18 3.81 -9.76
N THR A 160 -2.43 2.65 -9.19
CA THR A 160 -1.83 1.39 -9.64
C THR A 160 -1.99 1.20 -11.15
N HIS A 161 -3.16 1.51 -11.69
CA HIS A 161 -3.43 1.45 -13.11
C HIS A 161 -2.50 2.31 -13.98
N ASP A 162 -2.09 3.49 -13.51
CA ASP A 162 -1.31 4.44 -14.32
C ASP A 162 0.20 4.18 -14.25
N TYR A 163 0.64 3.47 -13.22
CA TYR A 163 2.06 3.31 -12.91
C TYR A 163 2.53 1.85 -12.94
N THR A 164 1.63 0.88 -13.16
CA THR A 164 1.96 -0.55 -13.19
C THR A 164 1.15 -1.27 -14.26
N PRO A 165 1.52 -2.49 -14.66
CA PRO A 165 0.72 -3.32 -15.56
C PRO A 165 -0.65 -3.72 -15.01
N LEU A 166 -0.92 -3.55 -13.72
CA LEU A 166 -2.17 -3.98 -13.09
C LEU A 166 -3.38 -3.20 -13.62
N PRO A 167 -4.51 -3.87 -13.89
CA PRO A 167 -5.73 -3.23 -14.37
C PRO A 167 -6.51 -2.52 -13.25
N GLN A 168 -6.02 -2.51 -12.01
CA GLN A 168 -6.73 -1.95 -10.86
C GLN A 168 -6.60 -0.44 -10.77
N GLN A 169 -7.71 0.29 -10.82
CA GLN A 169 -7.78 1.71 -10.48
C GLN A 169 -7.74 1.88 -8.96
N ARG A 170 -6.52 2.03 -8.41
CA ARG A 170 -6.28 2.21 -6.98
C ARG A 170 -5.40 3.43 -6.72
N PRO A 171 -5.98 4.64 -6.65
CA PRO A 171 -5.23 5.83 -6.25
C PRO A 171 -4.86 5.77 -4.77
N ARG A 172 -3.59 6.06 -4.46
CA ARG A 172 -3.06 6.21 -3.09
C ARG A 172 -2.12 7.38 -3.01
N LEU A 173 -2.16 8.08 -1.90
CA LEU A 173 -1.23 9.14 -1.58
C LEU A 173 0.03 8.52 -0.98
N PHE A 174 1.16 8.77 -1.63
CA PHE A 174 2.48 8.42 -1.11
C PHE A 174 3.21 9.67 -0.69
N LEU A 175 3.89 9.59 0.45
CA LEU A 175 4.72 10.64 0.99
C LEU A 175 6.13 10.04 1.17
N VAL A 176 7.14 10.73 0.62
CA VAL A 176 8.54 10.30 0.77
C VAL A 176 9.35 11.47 1.32
N ALA A 177 10.01 11.26 2.45
CA ALA A 177 10.79 12.28 3.13
C ALA A 177 12.22 11.79 3.37
N PHE A 178 13.19 12.69 3.32
CA PHE A 178 14.60 12.40 3.44
C PHE A 178 15.19 13.10 4.66
N SER A 179 16.02 12.41 5.46
CA SER A 179 16.66 12.96 6.66
C SER A 179 17.52 14.18 6.33
N THR A 180 17.31 15.29 7.06
CA THR A 180 18.11 16.53 6.89
C THR A 180 19.58 16.37 7.28
N ASP A 181 19.90 15.33 8.07
CA ASP A 181 21.27 15.06 8.49
C ASP A 181 22.08 14.31 7.41
N GLN A 182 21.38 13.64 6.49
CA GLN A 182 22.00 12.73 5.53
C GLN A 182 21.84 13.20 4.08
N PHE A 183 20.88 14.06 3.80
CA PHE A 183 20.64 14.61 2.47
C PHE A 183 20.70 16.14 2.51
N TRP A 184 21.35 16.74 1.52
CA TRP A 184 21.38 18.19 1.36
C TRP A 184 20.11 18.71 0.69
N ASP A 185 19.44 17.85 -0.10
CA ASP A 185 18.23 18.11 -0.89
C ASP A 185 17.23 16.98 -0.66
N GLY A 186 16.03 17.37 -0.31
CA GLY A 186 14.93 16.44 -0.01
C GLY A 186 13.98 16.18 -1.17
N ALA A 187 14.33 16.56 -2.41
CA ALA A 187 13.42 16.38 -3.55
C ALA A 187 13.25 14.90 -3.92
N MET A 188 11.99 14.45 -4.02
CA MET A 188 11.66 13.12 -4.52
C MET A 188 11.50 13.13 -6.03
N ARG A 189 12.20 12.21 -6.70
CA ARG A 189 12.01 11.92 -8.13
C ARG A 189 10.97 10.81 -8.26
N TRP A 190 9.74 11.18 -8.57
CA TRP A 190 8.66 10.23 -8.70
C TRP A 190 8.79 9.39 -9.97
N PRO A 191 8.38 8.10 -9.94
CA PRO A 191 8.34 7.28 -11.14
C PRO A 191 7.44 7.91 -12.21
N ALA A 192 7.83 7.80 -13.48
CA ALA A 192 7.00 8.22 -14.59
C ALA A 192 5.79 7.29 -14.76
N ARG A 193 4.68 7.82 -15.28
CA ARG A 193 3.56 6.97 -15.73
C ARG A 193 4.06 6.00 -16.80
N ILE A 194 3.54 4.78 -16.79
CA ILE A 194 3.82 3.85 -17.88
C ILE A 194 2.99 4.24 -19.11
N ALA A 195 3.59 4.06 -20.29
CA ALA A 195 2.83 4.17 -21.52
C ALA A 195 1.68 3.15 -21.53
N SER A 196 0.64 3.44 -22.32
CA SER A 196 -0.54 2.57 -22.45
C SER A 196 -0.11 1.11 -22.78
N ILE A 197 -0.10 0.27 -21.75
CA ILE A 197 -0.01 -1.17 -21.89
C ILE A 197 -1.44 -1.67 -21.93
N GLU A 198 -1.77 -2.51 -22.90
CA GLU A 198 -3.06 -3.20 -22.90
C GLU A 198 -3.15 -4.05 -21.63
N LYS A 199 -4.17 -3.74 -20.81
CA LYS A 199 -4.40 -4.39 -19.53
C LYS A 199 -5.57 -5.32 -19.67
N ARG A 200 -5.30 -6.59 -19.51
CA ARG A 200 -6.28 -7.65 -19.69
C ARG A 200 -6.65 -8.21 -18.34
N LEU A 201 -7.94 -8.21 -18.03
CA LEU A 201 -8.44 -8.79 -16.78
C LEU A 201 -8.24 -10.31 -16.74
N GLU A 202 -8.28 -10.97 -17.87
CA GLU A 202 -8.07 -12.42 -17.99
C GLU A 202 -6.66 -12.87 -17.58
N ASP A 203 -5.68 -11.96 -17.51
CA ASP A 203 -4.35 -12.27 -16.99
C ASP A 203 -4.35 -12.43 -15.45
N TYR A 204 -5.41 -11.98 -14.78
CA TYR A 204 -5.56 -11.95 -13.31
C TYR A 204 -6.80 -12.69 -12.80
N VAL A 205 -7.79 -12.87 -13.66
CA VAL A 205 -9.10 -13.41 -13.32
C VAL A 205 -9.41 -14.56 -14.30
N ASP A 206 -9.70 -15.71 -13.73
CA ASP A 206 -10.14 -16.87 -14.53
C ASP A 206 -11.65 -16.82 -14.75
N PHE A 207 -12.07 -16.25 -15.87
CA PHE A 207 -13.48 -16.10 -16.20
C PHE A 207 -14.18 -17.43 -16.45
N ASP A 208 -13.46 -18.45 -16.94
CA ASP A 208 -14.00 -19.76 -17.31
C ASP A 208 -13.80 -20.82 -16.21
N GLY A 209 -12.93 -20.53 -15.24
CA GLY A 209 -12.57 -21.44 -14.18
C GLY A 209 -13.72 -21.80 -13.25
N LEU A 210 -13.70 -23.04 -12.78
CA LEU A 210 -14.61 -23.51 -11.76
C LEU A 210 -14.09 -23.10 -10.40
N VAL A 211 -14.93 -22.40 -9.63
CA VAL A 211 -14.68 -22.06 -8.24
C VAL A 211 -15.74 -22.69 -7.34
N ASP A 212 -15.48 -22.72 -6.04
CA ASP A 212 -16.42 -23.23 -5.06
C ASP A 212 -17.78 -22.53 -5.16
N GLU A 213 -18.86 -23.27 -4.90
CA GLU A 213 -20.23 -22.77 -5.05
C GLU A 213 -20.55 -21.55 -4.18
N SER A 214 -19.87 -21.40 -3.05
CA SER A 214 -20.03 -20.24 -2.15
C SER A 214 -19.64 -18.89 -2.76
N TYR A 215 -18.96 -18.88 -3.92
CA TYR A 215 -18.67 -17.63 -4.65
C TYR A 215 -19.83 -17.23 -5.56
N TYR A 216 -20.69 -18.15 -5.94
CA TYR A 216 -21.80 -17.86 -6.86
C TYR A 216 -22.97 -17.18 -6.14
N LEU A 217 -23.63 -16.32 -6.89
CA LEU A 217 -24.85 -15.67 -6.45
C LEU A 217 -26.05 -16.42 -7.01
N ASP A 218 -27.01 -16.75 -6.15
CA ASP A 218 -28.25 -17.36 -6.57
C ASP A 218 -29.04 -16.42 -7.50
N ARG A 219 -29.69 -16.99 -8.53
CA ARG A 219 -30.50 -16.23 -9.50
C ARG A 219 -31.67 -15.50 -8.83
N ASP A 220 -32.20 -16.05 -7.75
CA ASP A 220 -33.29 -15.43 -6.97
C ASP A 220 -32.82 -14.27 -6.10
N ASN A 221 -31.50 -14.10 -5.93
CA ASN A 221 -30.93 -13.00 -5.17
C ASN A 221 -31.21 -11.67 -5.88
N LYS A 222 -31.71 -10.68 -5.11
CA LYS A 222 -31.98 -9.34 -5.64
C LYS A 222 -30.79 -8.69 -6.35
N TYR A 223 -29.58 -8.93 -5.86
CA TYR A 223 -28.36 -8.38 -6.44
C TYR A 223 -28.00 -9.05 -7.76
N TYR A 224 -28.30 -10.36 -7.92
CA TYR A 224 -28.13 -11.04 -9.19
C TYR A 224 -28.93 -10.31 -10.28
N ARG A 225 -30.24 -10.10 -10.05
CA ARG A 225 -31.13 -9.44 -11.02
C ARG A 225 -30.68 -8.02 -11.34
N MET A 226 -30.18 -7.29 -10.34
CA MET A 226 -29.68 -5.92 -10.54
C MET A 226 -28.42 -5.89 -11.42
N ILE A 227 -27.51 -6.86 -11.24
CA ILE A 227 -26.27 -6.94 -12.01
C ILE A 227 -26.53 -7.46 -13.41
N ASP A 228 -27.37 -8.51 -13.53
CA ASP A 228 -27.74 -9.12 -14.81
C ASP A 228 -28.44 -8.11 -15.75
N GLY A 229 -29.29 -7.26 -15.20
CA GLY A 229 -29.94 -6.17 -15.95
C GLY A 229 -28.98 -5.10 -16.51
N LEU A 230 -27.72 -5.10 -16.07
CA LEU A 230 -26.66 -4.18 -16.56
C LEU A 230 -25.59 -4.92 -17.38
N ARG A 231 -25.80 -6.20 -17.69
CA ARG A 231 -24.86 -7.01 -18.47
C ARG A 231 -24.69 -6.43 -19.87
N SER A 232 -23.43 -6.27 -20.30
CA SER A 232 -23.06 -5.72 -21.58
C SER A 232 -21.68 -6.27 -21.98
N GLU A 233 -21.37 -6.29 -23.27
CA GLU A 233 -20.04 -6.66 -23.80
C GLU A 233 -18.95 -5.64 -23.44
N ASP A 234 -19.35 -4.43 -23.04
CA ASP A 234 -18.44 -3.36 -22.61
C ASP A 234 -18.02 -3.48 -21.13
N HIS A 235 -18.59 -4.43 -20.39
CA HIS A 235 -18.40 -4.56 -18.95
C HIS A 235 -17.95 -5.98 -18.57
N GLU A 236 -16.89 -6.08 -17.81
CA GLU A 236 -16.36 -7.36 -17.31
C GLU A 236 -16.50 -7.50 -15.81
N ILE A 237 -16.38 -6.40 -15.06
CA ILE A 237 -16.47 -6.37 -13.60
C ILE A 237 -17.62 -5.48 -13.16
N TYR A 238 -18.37 -5.96 -12.16
CA TYR A 238 -19.50 -5.25 -11.56
C TYR A 238 -19.22 -5.03 -10.07
N GLN A 239 -19.21 -3.77 -9.65
CA GLN A 239 -19.03 -3.42 -8.25
C GLN A 239 -20.38 -3.04 -7.63
N LEU A 240 -20.77 -3.75 -6.59
CA LEU A 240 -21.92 -3.39 -5.77
C LEU A 240 -21.48 -2.49 -4.60
N ARG A 241 -22.01 -1.28 -4.53
CA ARG A 241 -21.79 -0.38 -3.39
C ARG A 241 -23.13 0.02 -2.78
N LYS A 242 -23.34 -0.37 -1.53
CA LYS A 242 -24.66 -0.24 -0.84
C LYS A 242 -25.74 -0.93 -1.68
N TYR A 243 -26.52 -0.17 -2.43
CA TYR A 243 -27.62 -0.67 -3.26
C TYR A 243 -27.45 -0.29 -4.73
N ILE A 244 -26.28 0.16 -5.14
CA ILE A 244 -26.00 0.63 -6.52
C ILE A 244 -24.96 -0.29 -7.14
N VAL A 245 -25.30 -0.85 -8.30
CA VAL A 245 -24.36 -1.58 -9.15
C VAL A 245 -23.62 -0.57 -10.03
N ARG A 246 -22.31 -0.71 -10.06
CA ARG A 246 -21.41 0.10 -10.90
C ARG A 246 -20.64 -0.83 -11.83
N PRO A 247 -21.11 -0.98 -13.09
CA PRO A 247 -20.34 -1.70 -14.10
C PRO A 247 -19.00 -0.99 -14.33
N LYS A 248 -17.97 -1.75 -14.65
CA LYS A 248 -16.66 -1.23 -15.00
C LYS A 248 -16.38 -1.47 -16.47
N VAL A 249 -15.84 -0.46 -17.11
CA VAL A 249 -15.37 -0.57 -18.49
C VAL A 249 -14.41 -1.74 -18.61
N LYS A 250 -14.46 -2.42 -19.74
CA LYS A 250 -13.59 -3.56 -20.08
C LYS A 250 -12.12 -3.27 -19.76
N GLY A 251 -11.43 -4.24 -19.21
CA GLY A 251 -10.04 -4.11 -18.79
C GLY A 251 -9.82 -3.30 -17.49
N ILE A 252 -10.88 -2.89 -16.76
CA ILE A 252 -10.75 -2.08 -15.53
C ILE A 252 -11.26 -2.82 -14.30
N CYS A 253 -10.37 -3.02 -13.33
CA CYS A 253 -10.73 -3.45 -11.98
C CYS A 253 -10.91 -2.21 -11.06
N PRO A 254 -12.01 -2.10 -10.29
CA PRO A 254 -12.15 -1.05 -9.29
C PRO A 254 -11.18 -1.24 -8.13
N THR A 255 -10.99 -0.19 -7.32
CA THR A 255 -10.24 -0.31 -6.06
C THR A 255 -10.81 -1.44 -5.20
N LEU A 256 -9.99 -2.45 -4.94
CA LEU A 256 -10.26 -3.49 -3.95
C LEU A 256 -10.13 -2.87 -2.55
N THR A 257 -11.13 -3.08 -1.70
CA THR A 257 -11.21 -2.41 -0.39
C THR A 257 -11.31 -3.44 0.74
N ALA A 258 -10.83 -3.09 1.93
CA ALA A 258 -10.93 -3.92 3.13
C ALA A 258 -12.38 -4.35 3.46
N ASN A 259 -13.37 -3.55 3.05
CA ASN A 259 -14.79 -3.88 3.25
C ASN A 259 -15.25 -5.12 2.47
N MET A 260 -14.46 -5.64 1.54
CA MET A 260 -14.72 -6.93 0.87
C MET A 260 -14.86 -8.06 1.89
N GLY A 261 -14.10 -8.02 2.98
CA GLY A 261 -14.20 -8.99 4.07
C GLY A 261 -15.46 -8.86 4.95
N LYS A 262 -16.20 -7.75 4.83
CA LYS A 262 -17.38 -7.48 5.65
C LYS A 262 -18.68 -7.68 4.84
N GLY A 263 -19.35 -8.83 5.05
CA GLY A 263 -20.65 -9.12 4.42
C GLY A 263 -20.60 -9.53 2.95
N GLY A 264 -19.45 -9.54 2.32
CA GLY A 264 -19.22 -10.14 1.00
C GLY A 264 -19.85 -9.44 -0.22
N HIS A 265 -20.66 -8.40 -0.04
CA HIS A 265 -21.30 -7.68 -1.15
C HIS A 265 -20.42 -6.60 -1.78
N ASN A 266 -19.29 -6.25 -1.15
CA ASN A 266 -18.33 -5.30 -1.70
C ASN A 266 -17.24 -5.97 -2.56
N VAL A 267 -17.19 -7.31 -2.59
CA VAL A 267 -16.32 -8.03 -3.53
C VAL A 267 -16.86 -7.81 -4.94
N PRO A 268 -16.03 -7.48 -5.91
CA PRO A 268 -16.48 -7.36 -7.30
C PRO A 268 -17.04 -8.67 -7.85
N PHE A 269 -18.01 -8.54 -8.75
CA PHE A 269 -18.66 -9.65 -9.42
C PHE A 269 -18.26 -9.74 -10.88
N ILE A 270 -18.23 -10.96 -11.40
CA ILE A 270 -18.05 -11.26 -12.83
C ILE A 270 -19.09 -12.30 -13.27
N PHE A 271 -19.37 -12.33 -14.56
CA PHE A 271 -20.09 -13.45 -15.18
C PHE A 271 -19.10 -14.53 -15.61
N SER A 272 -19.40 -15.74 -15.25
CA SER A 272 -18.73 -16.96 -15.70
C SER A 272 -19.72 -17.88 -16.42
N PRO A 273 -19.30 -18.97 -17.07
CA PRO A 273 -20.22 -19.91 -17.72
C PRO A 273 -21.27 -20.51 -16.79
N ARG A 274 -20.96 -20.66 -15.50
CA ARG A 274 -21.91 -21.17 -14.47
C ARG A 274 -22.84 -20.09 -13.90
N GLY A 275 -22.56 -18.83 -14.13
CA GLY A 275 -23.36 -17.72 -13.64
C GLY A 275 -22.55 -16.57 -13.02
N LEU A 276 -23.27 -15.70 -12.31
CA LEU A 276 -22.68 -14.54 -11.64
C LEU A 276 -21.95 -15.00 -10.37
N ARG A 277 -20.67 -14.66 -10.24
CA ARG A 277 -19.86 -14.96 -9.06
C ARG A 277 -19.05 -13.77 -8.58
N LYS A 278 -18.63 -13.82 -7.34
CA LYS A 278 -17.60 -12.93 -6.78
C LYS A 278 -16.22 -13.32 -7.31
N LEU A 279 -15.31 -12.37 -7.36
CA LEU A 279 -13.89 -12.68 -7.44
C LEU A 279 -13.47 -13.49 -6.21
N THR A 280 -12.58 -14.46 -6.39
CA THR A 280 -11.94 -15.18 -5.30
C THR A 280 -10.92 -14.27 -4.60
N GLU A 281 -10.53 -14.61 -3.37
CA GLU A 281 -9.43 -13.90 -2.69
C GLU A 281 -8.11 -14.00 -3.46
N PHE A 282 -7.86 -15.12 -4.15
CA PHE A 282 -6.65 -15.29 -4.96
C PHE A 282 -6.66 -14.41 -6.22
N GLU A 283 -7.79 -14.29 -6.91
CA GLU A 283 -7.94 -13.34 -8.02
C GLU A 283 -7.78 -11.90 -7.52
N CYS A 284 -8.33 -11.57 -6.35
CA CYS A 284 -8.13 -10.26 -5.74
C CYS A 284 -6.66 -10.01 -5.36
N ALA A 285 -5.93 -11.03 -4.89
CA ALA A 285 -4.51 -10.92 -4.60
C ALA A 285 -3.68 -10.66 -5.86
N ARG A 286 -3.94 -11.39 -6.95
CA ARG A 286 -3.30 -11.14 -8.27
C ARG A 286 -3.59 -9.74 -8.79
N LEU A 287 -4.86 -9.30 -8.73
CA LEU A 287 -5.26 -7.93 -9.11
C LEU A 287 -4.63 -6.84 -8.23
N GLN A 288 -4.26 -7.17 -6.99
CA GLN A 288 -3.50 -6.29 -6.10
C GLN A 288 -2.00 -6.29 -6.41
N GLY A 289 -1.52 -7.30 -7.14
CA GLY A 289 -0.14 -7.44 -7.57
C GLY A 289 0.71 -8.38 -6.74
N PHE A 290 0.09 -9.25 -5.96
CA PHE A 290 0.76 -10.40 -5.36
C PHE A 290 0.89 -11.51 -6.42
N ASP A 291 2.01 -12.20 -6.38
CA ASP A 291 2.29 -13.34 -7.29
C ASP A 291 1.60 -14.63 -6.82
N ASP A 292 1.64 -15.66 -7.66
CA ASP A 292 0.99 -16.95 -7.39
C ASP A 292 1.66 -17.76 -6.28
N ILE A 293 2.88 -17.38 -5.87
CA ILE A 293 3.57 -18.00 -4.73
C ILE A 293 3.21 -17.36 -3.39
N PHE A 294 2.39 -16.30 -3.40
CA PHE A 294 1.93 -15.66 -2.18
C PHE A 294 0.88 -16.53 -1.48
N GLU A 295 1.14 -16.86 -0.23
CA GLU A 295 0.36 -17.83 0.52
C GLU A 295 -0.57 -17.16 1.53
N PHE A 296 -1.80 -17.68 1.62
CA PHE A 296 -2.70 -17.44 2.75
C PHE A 296 -2.79 -18.72 3.56
N PRO A 297 -2.30 -18.74 4.82
CA PRO A 297 -2.43 -19.92 5.69
C PRO A 297 -3.88 -20.37 5.85
N ASP A 298 -4.09 -21.68 6.01
CA ASP A 298 -5.44 -22.27 6.09
C ASP A 298 -6.25 -21.72 7.26
N GLU A 299 -5.60 -21.40 8.39
CA GLU A 299 -6.23 -20.79 9.56
C GLU A 299 -6.71 -19.35 9.33
N VAL A 300 -6.26 -18.68 8.27
CA VAL A 300 -6.74 -17.34 7.92
C VAL A 300 -8.06 -17.44 7.18
N PRO A 301 -9.19 -17.04 7.78
CA PRO A 301 -10.49 -17.20 7.16
C PRO A 301 -10.66 -16.30 5.94
N ARG A 302 -11.46 -16.73 4.96
CA ARG A 302 -11.68 -16.02 3.69
C ARG A 302 -11.99 -14.54 3.85
N HIS A 303 -12.81 -14.17 4.83
CA HIS A 303 -13.15 -12.76 5.06
C HIS A 303 -11.93 -11.91 5.49
N ALA A 304 -11.02 -12.51 6.27
CA ALA A 304 -9.78 -11.84 6.66
C ALA A 304 -8.84 -11.69 5.46
N ARG A 305 -8.71 -12.71 4.58
CA ARG A 305 -7.93 -12.64 3.33
C ARG A 305 -8.37 -11.44 2.48
N TYR A 306 -9.68 -11.26 2.25
CA TYR A 306 -10.21 -10.09 1.53
C TYR A 306 -9.89 -8.76 2.23
N THR A 307 -9.99 -8.71 3.56
CA THR A 307 -9.67 -7.51 4.34
C THR A 307 -8.20 -7.13 4.19
N GLN A 308 -7.31 -8.12 4.31
CA GLN A 308 -5.86 -7.98 4.15
C GLN A 308 -5.49 -7.44 2.78
N ILE A 309 -6.03 -8.03 1.70
CA ILE A 309 -5.80 -7.60 0.32
C ILE A 309 -6.24 -6.13 0.15
N GLY A 310 -7.43 -5.80 0.64
CA GLY A 310 -7.98 -4.46 0.53
C GLY A 310 -7.19 -3.39 1.28
N ASN A 311 -6.55 -3.76 2.40
CA ASN A 311 -5.69 -2.87 3.20
C ASN A 311 -4.28 -2.76 2.62
N SER A 312 -3.83 -3.73 1.82
CA SER A 312 -2.45 -3.77 1.36
C SER A 312 -2.11 -2.68 0.35
N VAL A 313 -0.87 -2.22 0.39
CA VAL A 313 -0.23 -1.50 -0.72
C VAL A 313 0.00 -2.49 -1.86
N ALA A 314 -0.19 -2.04 -3.10
CA ALA A 314 0.10 -2.86 -4.27
C ALA A 314 1.62 -3.02 -4.44
N PRO A 315 2.18 -4.24 -4.39
CA PRO A 315 3.62 -4.46 -4.50
C PRO A 315 4.27 -3.78 -5.71
N PRO A 316 3.69 -3.79 -6.93
CA PRO A 316 4.31 -3.13 -8.08
C PRO A 316 4.42 -1.60 -7.97
N ILE A 317 3.57 -0.93 -7.19
CA ILE A 317 3.75 0.51 -6.88
C ILE A 317 4.89 0.70 -5.89
N ALA A 318 4.94 -0.13 -4.85
CA ALA A 318 6.03 -0.10 -3.88
C ALA A 318 7.38 -0.37 -4.55
N GLU A 319 7.43 -1.29 -5.50
CA GLU A 319 8.60 -1.59 -6.33
C GLU A 319 9.12 -0.34 -7.04
N ARG A 320 8.26 0.41 -7.72
CA ARG A 320 8.65 1.63 -8.44
C ARG A 320 9.13 2.75 -7.51
N ILE A 321 8.52 2.86 -6.33
CA ILE A 321 8.96 3.80 -5.29
C ILE A 321 10.31 3.35 -4.72
N GLY A 322 10.48 2.05 -4.45
CA GLY A 322 11.74 1.45 -3.98
C GLY A 322 12.89 1.68 -4.94
N GLN A 323 12.65 1.56 -6.26
CA GLN A 323 13.63 1.90 -7.28
C GLN A 323 14.09 3.36 -7.17
N ALA A 324 13.16 4.30 -7.15
CA ALA A 324 13.47 5.72 -7.06
C ALA A 324 14.24 6.10 -5.77
N ILE A 325 13.87 5.48 -4.64
CA ILE A 325 14.57 5.63 -3.37
C ILE A 325 16.00 5.07 -3.46
N THR A 326 16.16 3.88 -4.04
CA THR A 326 17.48 3.26 -4.21
C THR A 326 18.41 4.12 -5.08
N GLU A 327 17.90 4.74 -6.13
CA GLU A 327 18.65 5.70 -6.95
C GLU A 327 19.10 6.90 -6.11
N LYS A 328 18.21 7.50 -5.32
CA LYS A 328 18.55 8.64 -4.44
C LYS A 328 19.58 8.28 -3.36
N LEU A 329 19.50 7.07 -2.80
CA LEU A 329 20.47 6.57 -1.82
C LEU A 329 21.85 6.35 -2.45
N LYS A 330 21.90 5.84 -3.69
CA LYS A 330 23.15 5.70 -4.45
C LYS A 330 23.77 7.06 -4.81
N ASP A 331 22.96 8.03 -5.24
CA ASP A 331 23.42 9.39 -5.54
C ASP A 331 24.08 10.01 -4.31
N ARG A 332 23.51 9.86 -3.12
CA ARG A 332 24.11 10.28 -1.85
C ARG A 332 25.49 9.67 -1.62
N GLU A 333 25.64 8.36 -1.83
CA GLU A 333 26.90 7.65 -1.60
C GLU A 333 27.99 8.02 -2.60
N ASN A 334 27.63 8.34 -3.84
CA ASN A 334 28.56 8.70 -4.91
C ASN A 334 29.00 10.17 -4.87
N GLY A 335 28.58 10.94 -3.84
CA GLY A 335 28.99 12.35 -3.69
C GLY A 335 28.40 13.30 -4.73
N SER A 336 27.42 12.86 -5.53
CA SER A 336 26.72 13.73 -6.48
C SER A 336 25.87 14.80 -5.74
N ASP A 337 25.65 14.61 -4.46
CA ASP A 337 25.07 15.59 -3.54
C ASP A 337 26.09 16.61 -2.98
N GLU A 338 27.40 16.43 -3.20
CA GLU A 338 28.46 17.32 -2.63
C GLU A 338 28.78 18.56 -3.50
N GLN A 339 28.28 18.66 -4.73
CA GLN A 339 28.61 19.74 -5.66
C GLN A 339 27.81 21.04 -5.46
N ALA A 340 26.95 21.16 -4.48
CA ALA A 340 26.34 22.43 -4.11
C ALA A 340 26.99 22.98 -2.84
N GLY A 341 28.05 23.74 -3.04
CA GLY A 341 28.73 24.49 -1.99
C GLY A 341 27.75 25.37 -1.19
N ASP A 342 28.04 25.53 0.09
CA ASP A 342 27.34 26.32 1.12
C ASP A 342 26.02 25.75 1.64
N ARG A 343 26.16 25.03 2.74
CA ARG A 343 25.00 24.72 3.60
C ARG A 343 24.43 26.03 4.14
N PRO A 344 23.18 26.39 3.83
CA PRO A 344 22.53 27.48 4.53
C PRO A 344 22.42 27.07 6.01
N LYS A 345 23.02 27.85 6.90
CA LYS A 345 22.82 27.73 8.33
C LYS A 345 21.34 28.02 8.61
N ILE A 346 20.54 26.96 8.80
CA ILE A 346 19.17 27.10 9.26
C ILE A 346 19.29 27.57 10.71
N SER A 347 19.00 28.85 10.94
CA SER A 347 18.84 29.38 12.28
C SER A 347 17.70 28.65 12.97
N ARG A 348 18.00 27.94 14.05
CA ARG A 348 17.01 27.39 14.96
C ARG A 348 16.32 28.57 15.64
N GLY A 349 15.12 28.92 15.17
CA GLY A 349 14.17 29.79 15.82
C GLY A 349 13.04 28.97 16.42
#